data_54090625cf97a74d88287f6389abc05f
#
_entry.id   54090625cf97a74d88287f6389abc05f
#
_cell.length_a   1.000
_cell.length_b   1.000
_cell.length_c   1.000
_cell.angle_alpha   90.00
_cell.angle_beta   90.00
_cell.angle_gamma   90.00
#
_symmetry.space_group_name_H-M   'P 1'
#
loop_
_entity.id
_entity.type
_entity.pdbx_description
1 polymer ?
#
loop_
_entity_poly.entity_id
_entity_poly.type
_entity_poly.pdbx_seq_one_letter_code
_entity_poly.pdbx_strand_id
1 'polypeptide(L)'
;EIIFTHPIIDYMTDHSHLGKLLLWAIPETTHKNFQIDIKAKPLSKQPYLYHADPQGLIDASGQIVKVNRIVDINSVIEQKLKALSAHKSQMDFLTVKNASQINVVEKTRRWAITRGQQVRIKYGEGFSQQLLEQYPRNNILVQMLKEKVFTLLPAALKFFR
;
A
#
# COMPACT_ATOMS: atom_id res chain seq x y z
N GLU A 1 11.13 -6.96 9.76
CA GLU A 1 9.68 -6.74 9.88
C GLU A 1 9.20 -5.84 8.74
N ILE A 2 7.93 -6.01 8.32
CA ILE A 2 7.29 -5.24 7.24
C ILE A 2 5.99 -4.67 7.78
N ILE A 3 5.75 -3.39 7.50
CA ILE A 3 4.50 -2.71 7.82
C ILE A 3 3.85 -2.26 6.50
N PHE A 4 2.59 -2.60 6.32
CA PHE A 4 1.74 -2.07 5.27
C PHE A 4 0.76 -1.07 5.87
N THR A 5 0.62 0.09 5.21
CA THR A 5 -0.24 1.17 5.68
C THR A 5 -0.92 1.90 4.51
N HIS A 6 -1.79 2.83 4.87
CA HIS A 6 -2.42 3.72 3.90
C HIS A 6 -1.44 4.75 3.31
N PRO A 7 -1.74 5.34 2.14
CA PRO A 7 -0.93 6.42 1.59
C PRO A 7 -0.96 7.66 2.48
N ILE A 8 0.08 8.48 2.38
CA ILE A 8 0.18 9.77 3.07
C ILE A 8 -0.82 10.78 2.50
N ILE A 9 -1.15 10.63 1.21
CA ILE A 9 -2.14 11.44 0.51
C ILE A 9 -3.24 10.49 0.02
N ASP A 10 -4.42 10.61 0.61
CA ASP A 10 -5.61 9.84 0.30
C ASP A 10 -6.81 10.81 0.34
N TYR A 11 -7.88 10.51 -0.38
CA TYR A 11 -9.12 11.27 -0.27
C TYR A 11 -9.84 11.03 1.06
N MET A 12 -9.56 9.91 1.74
CA MET A 12 -10.04 9.62 3.08
C MET A 12 -9.06 10.18 4.13
N THR A 13 -9.54 11.07 4.97
CA THR A 13 -8.69 11.80 5.94
C THR A 13 -8.09 10.89 7.01
N ASP A 14 -8.84 9.89 7.50
CA ASP A 14 -8.37 8.89 8.46
C ASP A 14 -7.24 8.01 7.89
N HIS A 15 -7.32 7.63 6.62
CA HIS A 15 -6.24 6.93 5.91
C HIS A 15 -4.95 7.78 5.87
N SER A 16 -5.08 9.04 5.42
CA SER A 16 -3.95 9.98 5.36
C SER A 16 -3.33 10.23 6.72
N HIS A 17 -4.16 10.35 7.77
CA HIS A 17 -3.67 10.54 9.13
C HIS A 17 -2.89 9.31 9.62
N LEU A 18 -3.40 8.09 9.40
CA LEU A 18 -2.69 6.88 9.78
C LEU A 18 -1.35 6.76 9.04
N GLY A 19 -1.32 7.02 7.73
CA GLY A 19 -0.09 7.02 6.95
C GLY A 19 0.96 7.99 7.49
N LYS A 20 0.55 9.21 7.86
CA LYS A 20 1.42 10.23 8.45
C LYS A 20 1.89 9.87 9.87
N LEU A 21 0.99 9.36 10.71
CA LEU A 21 1.34 8.95 12.07
C LEU A 21 2.40 7.84 12.06
N LEU A 22 2.26 6.85 11.19
CA LEU A 22 3.25 5.78 11.06
C LEU A 22 4.57 6.28 10.49
N LEU A 23 4.54 7.25 9.58
CA LEU A 23 5.75 7.87 9.05
C LEU A 23 6.60 8.51 10.17
N TRP A 24 5.98 9.06 11.20
CA TRP A 24 6.66 9.67 12.32
C TRP A 24 6.96 8.70 13.46
N ALA A 25 6.04 7.78 13.76
CA ALA A 25 6.18 6.85 14.88
C ALA A 25 7.24 5.76 14.62
N ILE A 26 7.35 5.27 13.39
CA ILE A 26 8.26 4.15 13.06
C ILE A 26 9.73 4.48 13.35
N PRO A 27 10.30 5.63 12.97
CA PRO A 27 11.68 5.97 13.32
C PRO A 27 11.96 5.89 14.82
N GLU A 28 10.98 6.28 15.65
CA GLU A 28 11.12 6.28 17.11
C GLU A 28 11.17 4.88 17.70
N THR A 29 10.69 3.86 16.99
CA THR A 29 10.65 2.48 17.51
C THR A 29 12.03 1.88 17.80
N THR A 30 13.09 2.43 17.24
CA THR A 30 14.48 1.99 17.49
C THR A 30 15.20 2.83 18.54
N HIS A 31 14.61 3.94 18.99
CA HIS A 31 15.23 4.83 19.96
C HIS A 31 15.06 4.31 21.38
N LYS A 32 16.18 4.01 22.04
CA LYS A 32 16.19 3.46 23.40
C LYS A 32 15.64 4.40 24.47
N ASN A 33 15.72 5.71 24.21
CA ASN A 33 15.32 6.76 25.16
C ASN A 33 13.90 7.27 24.91
N PHE A 34 13.21 6.73 23.90
CA PHE A 34 11.83 7.09 23.64
C PHE A 34 10.92 6.49 24.71
N GLN A 35 10.34 7.34 25.54
CA GLN A 35 9.48 6.90 26.66
C GLN A 35 8.04 6.77 26.15
N ILE A 36 7.47 5.60 26.37
CA ILE A 36 6.06 5.30 26.11
C ILE A 36 5.48 4.61 27.35
N ASP A 37 4.19 4.77 27.57
CA ASP A 37 3.48 4.17 28.71
C ASP A 37 3.41 2.63 28.65
N ILE A 38 3.79 2.05 27.53
CA ILE A 38 3.79 0.60 27.30
C ILE A 38 5.21 0.07 27.51
N LYS A 39 5.35 -1.01 28.29
CA LYS A 39 6.62 -1.72 28.47
C LYS A 39 6.98 -2.48 27.18
N ALA A 40 7.55 -1.80 26.22
CA ALA A 40 8.07 -2.40 24.97
C ALA A 40 9.59 -2.19 24.89
N LYS A 41 10.29 -3.18 24.31
CA LYS A 41 11.72 -3.02 23.98
C LYS A 41 11.84 -2.34 22.62
N PRO A 42 12.81 -1.43 22.44
CA PRO A 42 13.11 -0.87 21.14
C PRO A 42 13.40 -1.96 20.10
N LEU A 43 13.00 -1.71 18.87
CA LEU A 43 13.34 -2.59 17.77
C LEU A 43 14.85 -2.53 17.49
N SER A 44 15.44 -3.64 17.09
CA SER A 44 16.87 -3.71 16.73
C SER A 44 17.17 -3.09 15.36
N LYS A 45 16.15 -3.00 14.49
CA LYS A 45 16.24 -2.45 13.13
C LYS A 45 14.93 -1.78 12.76
N GLN A 46 15.02 -0.73 11.93
CA GLN A 46 13.86 -0.09 11.33
C GLN A 46 13.07 -1.08 10.47
N PRO A 47 11.75 -1.17 10.62
CA PRO A 47 10.90 -1.96 9.74
C PRO A 47 10.83 -1.35 8.34
N TYR A 48 10.54 -2.18 7.34
CA TYR A 48 10.16 -1.70 6.02
C TYR A 48 8.74 -1.15 6.08
N LEU A 49 8.53 0.04 5.55
CA LEU A 49 7.21 0.66 5.45
C LEU A 49 6.77 0.73 3.99
N TYR A 50 5.61 0.17 3.71
CA TYR A 50 4.96 0.22 2.41
C TYR A 50 3.59 0.86 2.52
N HIS A 51 3.34 1.83 1.65
CA HIS A 51 2.03 2.43 1.46
C HIS A 51 1.30 1.67 0.36
N ALA A 52 0.13 1.11 0.69
CA ALA A 52 -0.75 0.45 -0.27
C ALA A 52 -1.47 1.49 -1.15
N ASP A 53 -2.05 1.04 -2.25
CA ASP A 53 -2.87 1.89 -3.11
C ASP A 53 -4.10 2.44 -2.36
N PRO A 54 -4.47 3.71 -2.60
CA PRO A 54 -5.76 4.22 -2.14
C PRO A 54 -6.91 3.56 -2.91
N GLN A 55 -8.10 3.61 -2.34
CA GLN A 55 -9.31 3.18 -3.02
C GLN A 55 -9.51 4.00 -4.30
N GLY A 56 -9.78 3.34 -5.42
CA GLY A 56 -9.91 4.01 -6.72
C GLY A 56 -8.58 4.29 -7.41
N LEU A 57 -7.45 3.99 -6.79
CA LEU A 57 -6.08 4.28 -7.29
C LEU A 57 -5.80 5.77 -7.49
N ILE A 58 -6.62 6.65 -6.93
CA ILE A 58 -6.51 8.10 -7.09
C ILE A 58 -6.21 8.79 -5.76
N ASP A 59 -5.52 9.91 -5.83
CA ASP A 59 -5.29 10.81 -4.70
C ASP A 59 -6.47 11.79 -4.49
N ALA A 60 -6.34 12.66 -3.49
CA ALA A 60 -7.35 13.66 -3.18
C ALA A 60 -7.60 14.69 -4.30
N SER A 61 -6.69 14.80 -5.29
CA SER A 61 -6.86 15.65 -6.47
C SER A 61 -7.48 14.91 -7.66
N GLY A 62 -7.80 13.61 -7.52
CA GLY A 62 -8.34 12.76 -8.57
C GLY A 62 -7.28 12.22 -9.55
N GLN A 63 -6.00 12.38 -9.25
CA GLN A 63 -4.93 11.86 -10.10
C GLN A 63 -4.54 10.44 -9.70
N ILE A 64 -4.17 9.61 -10.70
CA ILE A 64 -3.71 8.25 -10.44
C ILE A 64 -2.43 8.30 -9.61
N VAL A 65 -2.46 7.65 -8.44
CA VAL A 65 -1.32 7.55 -7.53
C VAL A 65 -0.20 6.77 -8.20
N LYS A 66 1.01 7.34 -8.18
CA LYS A 66 2.21 6.66 -8.65
C LYS A 66 2.71 5.72 -7.56
N VAL A 67 2.94 4.47 -7.93
CA VAL A 67 3.57 3.47 -7.06
C VAL A 67 4.96 3.13 -7.59
N ASN A 68 5.85 2.65 -6.72
CA ASN A 68 7.18 2.23 -7.15
C ASN A 68 7.34 0.70 -7.23
N ARG A 69 6.33 -0.05 -6.80
CA ARG A 69 6.27 -1.51 -6.87
C ARG A 69 4.88 -1.95 -7.29
N ILE A 70 4.83 -2.97 -8.15
CA ILE A 70 3.60 -3.72 -8.44
C ILE A 70 3.89 -5.18 -8.16
N VAL A 71 3.06 -5.79 -7.34
CA VAL A 71 3.13 -7.22 -7.01
C VAL A 71 2.14 -7.98 -7.89
N ASP A 72 2.61 -9.06 -8.52
CA ASP A 72 1.73 -10.00 -9.22
C ASP A 72 0.87 -10.76 -8.21
N ILE A 73 -0.43 -10.55 -8.31
CA ILE A 73 -1.44 -11.20 -7.47
C ILE A 73 -2.34 -12.16 -8.24
N ASN A 74 -1.94 -12.59 -9.45
CA ASN A 74 -2.75 -13.49 -10.28
C ASN A 74 -3.21 -14.74 -9.52
N SER A 75 -2.32 -15.35 -8.74
CA SER A 75 -2.60 -16.59 -8.01
C SER A 75 -3.47 -16.40 -6.76
N VAL A 76 -3.64 -15.15 -6.28
CA VAL A 76 -4.31 -14.85 -5.00
C VAL A 76 -5.47 -13.86 -5.12
N ILE A 77 -5.79 -13.39 -6.34
CA ILE A 77 -6.85 -12.39 -6.55
C ILE A 77 -8.20 -12.87 -6.00
N GLU A 78 -8.58 -14.13 -6.22
CA GLU A 78 -9.86 -14.65 -5.74
C GLU A 78 -9.89 -14.73 -4.19
N GLN A 79 -8.75 -15.07 -3.56
CA GLN A 79 -8.63 -15.05 -2.10
C GLN A 79 -8.79 -13.63 -1.56
N LYS A 80 -8.16 -12.63 -2.20
CA LYS A 80 -8.29 -11.20 -1.86
C LYS A 80 -9.75 -10.76 -1.93
N LEU A 81 -10.44 -11.07 -3.03
CA LEU A 81 -11.83 -10.69 -3.22
C LEU A 81 -12.78 -11.39 -2.24
N LYS A 82 -12.52 -12.66 -1.92
CA LYS A 82 -13.25 -13.40 -0.88
C LYS A 82 -13.05 -12.76 0.49
N ALA A 83 -11.83 -12.38 0.86
CA ALA A 83 -11.54 -11.69 2.11
C ALA A 83 -12.27 -10.35 2.20
N LEU A 84 -12.28 -9.56 1.11
CA LEU A 84 -13.04 -8.31 1.04
C LEU A 84 -14.54 -8.55 1.25
N SER A 85 -15.13 -9.57 0.60
CA SER A 85 -16.55 -9.91 0.70
C SER A 85 -16.97 -10.33 2.11
N ALA A 86 -16.04 -10.72 2.97
CA ALA A 86 -16.33 -11.10 4.36
C ALA A 86 -16.72 -9.90 5.25
N HIS A 87 -16.43 -8.67 4.83
CA HIS A 87 -16.83 -7.44 5.50
C HIS A 87 -18.29 -7.07 5.19
N LYS A 88 -19.26 -7.88 5.64
CA LYS A 88 -20.69 -7.79 5.27
C LYS A 88 -21.27 -6.41 5.49
N SER A 89 -21.10 -5.82 6.68
CA SER A 89 -21.62 -4.48 7.00
C SER A 89 -21.14 -3.39 6.06
N GLN A 90 -19.88 -3.48 5.61
CA GLN A 90 -19.31 -2.54 4.64
C GLN A 90 -19.83 -2.80 3.21
N MET A 91 -20.05 -4.06 2.87
CA MET A 91 -20.64 -4.42 1.57
C MET A 91 -22.06 -3.84 1.44
N ASP A 92 -22.88 -3.98 2.45
CA ASP A 92 -24.26 -3.46 2.46
C ASP A 92 -24.25 -1.93 2.37
N PHE A 93 -23.43 -1.25 3.18
CA PHE A 93 -23.29 0.20 3.16
C PHE A 93 -22.81 0.75 1.80
N LEU A 94 -21.81 0.12 1.21
CA LEU A 94 -21.25 0.55 -0.06
C LEU A 94 -22.18 0.26 -1.24
N THR A 95 -23.03 -0.75 -1.13
CA THR A 95 -24.04 -1.07 -2.16
C THR A 95 -25.18 -0.04 -2.16
N VAL A 96 -25.63 0.38 -0.98
CA VAL A 96 -26.75 1.34 -0.83
C VAL A 96 -26.35 2.76 -1.23
N LYS A 97 -25.11 3.20 -0.93
CA LYS A 97 -24.65 4.57 -1.19
C LYS A 97 -24.12 4.83 -2.59
N ASN A 98 -23.78 3.81 -3.35
CA ASN A 98 -23.24 4.00 -4.68
C ASN A 98 -24.35 4.04 -5.72
N ALA A 99 -24.60 5.23 -6.29
CA ALA A 99 -25.44 5.40 -7.48
C ALA A 99 -24.91 4.60 -8.71
N SER A 100 -23.65 4.16 -8.70
CA SER A 100 -23.11 3.22 -9.67
C SER A 100 -23.39 1.80 -9.15
N GLN A 101 -24.21 1.04 -9.84
CA GLN A 101 -24.60 -0.36 -9.57
C GLN A 101 -23.40 -1.36 -9.51
N ILE A 102 -22.15 -0.88 -9.51
CA ILE A 102 -20.96 -1.73 -9.53
C ILE A 102 -20.56 -2.05 -8.08
N ASN A 103 -20.62 -3.32 -7.74
CA ASN A 103 -20.19 -3.88 -6.47
C ASN A 103 -18.69 -3.52 -6.20
N VAL A 104 -18.36 -3.22 -4.93
CA VAL A 104 -16.99 -2.89 -4.49
C VAL A 104 -15.98 -4.01 -4.81
N VAL A 105 -16.39 -5.26 -4.79
CA VAL A 105 -15.57 -6.42 -5.15
C VAL A 105 -15.14 -6.33 -6.62
N GLU A 106 -16.08 -6.00 -7.51
CA GLU A 106 -15.80 -5.81 -8.92
C GLU A 106 -14.94 -4.56 -9.19
N LYS A 107 -15.18 -3.47 -8.45
CA LYS A 107 -14.29 -2.30 -8.49
C LYS A 107 -12.86 -2.67 -8.12
N THR A 108 -12.68 -3.41 -7.03
CA THR A 108 -11.36 -3.88 -6.57
C THR A 108 -10.68 -4.76 -7.62
N ARG A 109 -11.43 -5.65 -8.28
CA ARG A 109 -10.91 -6.45 -9.40
C ARG A 109 -10.42 -5.55 -10.54
N ARG A 110 -11.18 -4.53 -10.92
CA ARG A 110 -10.79 -3.56 -11.97
C ARG A 110 -9.53 -2.78 -11.59
N TRP A 111 -9.38 -2.38 -10.34
CA TRP A 111 -8.16 -1.72 -9.87
C TRP A 111 -6.94 -2.64 -9.98
N ALA A 112 -7.11 -3.92 -9.64
CA ALA A 112 -6.04 -4.91 -9.82
C ALA A 112 -5.68 -5.10 -11.31
N ILE A 113 -6.65 -5.08 -12.22
CA ILE A 113 -6.41 -5.10 -13.67
C ILE A 113 -5.62 -3.85 -14.09
N THR A 114 -6.04 -2.66 -13.65
CA THR A 114 -5.37 -1.39 -13.99
C THR A 114 -3.90 -1.40 -13.58
N ARG A 115 -3.58 -1.90 -12.38
CA ARG A 115 -2.18 -2.04 -11.94
C ARG A 115 -1.43 -3.12 -12.72
N GLY A 116 -2.08 -4.25 -12.98
CA GLY A 116 -1.50 -5.33 -13.77
C GLY A 116 -1.09 -4.89 -15.18
N GLN A 117 -1.94 -4.11 -15.85
CA GLN A 117 -1.67 -3.59 -17.20
C GLN A 117 -0.40 -2.73 -17.27
N GLN A 118 -0.04 -2.03 -16.20
CA GLN A 118 1.19 -1.21 -16.16
C GLN A 118 2.48 -2.05 -16.31
N VAL A 119 2.42 -3.33 -15.98
CA VAL A 119 3.55 -4.26 -16.03
C VAL A 119 3.27 -5.52 -16.86
N ARG A 120 2.19 -5.50 -17.67
CA ARG A 120 1.80 -6.57 -18.60
C ARG A 120 1.45 -7.90 -17.93
N ILE A 121 0.82 -7.84 -16.76
CA ILE A 121 0.21 -8.98 -16.08
C ILE A 121 -1.29 -8.77 -15.95
N LYS A 122 -2.06 -9.81 -15.59
CA LYS A 122 -3.52 -9.73 -15.50
C LYS A 122 -3.97 -8.96 -14.26
N TYR A 123 -3.41 -9.28 -13.09
CA TYR A 123 -3.76 -8.65 -11.82
C TYR A 123 -2.50 -8.22 -11.06
N GLY A 124 -2.43 -6.95 -10.71
CA GLY A 124 -1.36 -6.38 -9.90
C GLY A 124 -1.89 -5.63 -8.69
N GLU A 125 -1.06 -5.48 -7.67
CA GLU A 125 -1.30 -4.63 -6.52
C GLU A 125 -0.15 -3.66 -6.32
N GLY A 126 -0.47 -2.38 -6.20
CA GLY A 126 0.52 -1.31 -6.13
C GLY A 126 0.95 -1.00 -4.71
N PHE A 127 2.25 -0.75 -4.53
CA PHE A 127 2.86 -0.33 -3.27
C PHE A 127 3.90 0.76 -3.50
N SER A 128 4.00 1.67 -2.54
CA SER A 128 5.08 2.65 -2.46
C SER A 128 5.92 2.40 -1.22
N GLN A 129 7.18 1.97 -1.40
CA GLN A 129 8.12 1.84 -0.30
C GLN A 129 8.54 3.22 0.20
N GLN A 130 8.52 3.41 1.51
CA GLN A 130 9.07 4.59 2.16
C GLN A 130 10.60 4.56 2.08
N LEU A 131 11.22 5.61 1.51
CA LEU A 131 12.65 5.68 1.22
C LEU A 131 13.34 6.90 1.86
N LEU A 132 12.76 7.52 2.89
CA LEU A 132 13.44 8.55 3.67
C LEU A 132 14.70 7.97 4.34
N GLU A 133 15.62 8.83 4.75
CA GLU A 133 16.94 8.45 5.24
C GLU A 133 16.93 7.42 6.37
N GLN A 134 15.93 7.49 7.25
CA GLN A 134 15.77 6.62 8.41
C GLN A 134 15.22 5.21 8.06
N TYR A 135 14.76 5.00 6.83
CA TYR A 135 14.12 3.74 6.42
C TYR A 135 15.06 2.85 5.59
N PRO A 136 14.88 1.52 5.63
CA PRO A 136 15.65 0.61 4.79
C PRO A 136 15.48 0.95 3.30
N ARG A 137 16.61 1.08 2.58
CA ARG A 137 16.60 1.45 1.15
C ARG A 137 16.50 0.25 0.21
N ASN A 138 16.94 -0.93 0.67
CA ASN A 138 16.73 -2.17 -0.08
C ASN A 138 15.25 -2.57 -0.09
N ASN A 139 14.83 -3.38 -1.05
CA ASN A 139 13.44 -3.77 -1.18
C ASN A 139 13.22 -5.21 -0.74
N ILE A 140 12.58 -5.39 0.41
CA ILE A 140 12.32 -6.72 0.97
C ILE A 140 11.28 -7.50 0.16
N LEU A 141 10.31 -6.83 -0.48
CA LEU A 141 9.31 -7.52 -1.31
C LEU A 141 9.98 -8.17 -2.51
N VAL A 142 10.96 -7.50 -3.14
CA VAL A 142 11.74 -8.09 -4.24
C VAL A 142 12.53 -9.31 -3.75
N GLN A 143 13.11 -9.24 -2.56
CA GLN A 143 13.86 -10.37 -2.00
C GLN A 143 12.96 -11.58 -1.70
N MET A 144 11.75 -11.34 -1.18
CA MET A 144 10.81 -12.39 -0.77
C MET A 144 10.02 -12.97 -1.95
N LEU A 145 9.59 -12.13 -2.88
CA LEU A 145 8.63 -12.50 -3.93
C LEU A 145 9.28 -12.63 -5.32
N LYS A 146 10.55 -12.22 -5.44
CA LYS A 146 11.38 -12.37 -6.65
C LYS A 146 10.69 -11.84 -7.91
N GLU A 147 10.49 -12.70 -8.90
CA GLU A 147 9.89 -12.39 -10.21
C GLU A 147 8.43 -11.87 -10.12
N LYS A 148 7.78 -12.03 -8.99
CA LYS A 148 6.42 -11.50 -8.77
C LYS A 148 6.39 -10.00 -8.46
N VAL A 149 7.53 -9.34 -8.31
CA VAL A 149 7.59 -7.90 -7.99
C VAL A 149 8.20 -7.12 -9.15
N PHE A 150 7.42 -6.22 -9.71
CA PHE A 150 7.82 -5.30 -10.77
C PHE A 150 8.20 -3.95 -10.15
N THR A 151 9.40 -3.49 -10.47
CA THR A 151 9.91 -2.18 -10.03
C THR A 151 9.58 -1.13 -11.06
N LEU A 152 8.82 -0.11 -10.68
CA LEU A 152 8.58 1.08 -11.48
C LEU A 152 9.57 2.16 -11.03
N LEU A 153 10.59 2.42 -11.83
CA LEU A 153 11.55 3.48 -11.56
C LEU A 153 10.91 4.83 -11.79
N PRO A 154 10.95 5.78 -10.83
CA PRO A 154 10.60 7.16 -11.07
C PRO A 154 11.43 7.72 -12.23
N ALA A 155 10.81 8.51 -13.10
CA ALA A 155 11.51 9.10 -14.25
C ALA A 155 12.78 9.85 -13.84
N ALA A 156 12.78 10.51 -12.68
CA ALA A 156 13.94 11.23 -12.13
C ALA A 156 15.16 10.33 -11.83
N LEU A 157 14.98 9.07 -11.47
CA LEU A 157 16.11 8.17 -11.19
C LEU A 157 16.78 7.60 -12.45
N LYS A 158 16.19 7.80 -13.63
CA LYS A 158 16.80 7.42 -14.90
C LYS A 158 17.99 8.33 -15.31
N PHE A 159 18.09 9.51 -14.72
CA PHE A 159 19.14 10.49 -15.03
C PHE A 159 20.39 10.39 -14.14
N PHE A 160 20.36 9.54 -13.11
CA PHE A 160 21.49 9.35 -12.16
C PHE A 160 22.15 7.97 -12.27
N ARG A 161 22.06 7.32 -13.42
CA ARG A 161 22.81 6.10 -13.76
C ARG A 161 23.78 6.37 -14.88
#